data_d63c07dd9e12630f4010154b2e8a9732
#
_entry.id   d63c07dd9e12630f4010154b2e8a9732
#
_cell.length_a   1.000
_cell.length_b   1.000
_cell.length_c   1.000
_cell.angle_alpha   90.00
_cell.angle_beta   90.00
_cell.angle_gamma   90.00
#
_symmetry.space_group_name_H-M   'P 1'
#
loop_
_entity.id
_entity.type
_entity.pdbx_description
1 polymer ?
#
loop_
_entity_poly.entity_id
_entity_poly.type
_entity_poly.pdbx_seq_one_letter_code
_entity_poly.pdbx_strand_id
1 'polypeptide(L)'
;MIDSDFIKNSKIVIQNVSRETLEELKNYSLSIIKKNKEINLISSSTEKSINTRHIADSAQTIDFINKNDIKVCTDLGTGAGLPGIVLAILMKPKKPEFKVILYEKSHHKSNFLKEISKKFKLNTEINQKNIFEQKNLQTDIIISRAFKPVPVIFEIASRNFKKFKYIILFLGKSGKEILKEASKKWKFDYEEKKSLTSDQSLIVKISNLQKKKK
;
A
#
# COMPACT_ATOMS: atom_id res chain seq x y z
N MET A 1 -26.00 -0.52 9.84
CA MET A 1 -25.93 -1.71 8.98
C MET A 1 -24.67 -1.62 8.11
N ILE A 2 -23.88 -2.68 8.01
CA ILE A 2 -22.76 -2.74 7.08
C ILE A 2 -23.38 -2.86 5.68
N ASP A 3 -22.99 -1.98 4.77
CA ASP A 3 -23.50 -1.96 3.40
C ASP A 3 -23.24 -3.32 2.72
N SER A 4 -24.28 -3.91 2.11
CA SER A 4 -24.19 -5.19 1.41
C SER A 4 -23.09 -5.21 0.36
N ASP A 5 -22.84 -4.07 -0.29
CA ASP A 5 -21.81 -3.92 -1.30
C ASP A 5 -20.40 -3.89 -0.70
N PHE A 6 -20.22 -3.32 0.49
CA PHE A 6 -18.94 -3.41 1.20
C PHE A 6 -18.60 -4.85 1.56
N ILE A 7 -19.57 -5.60 2.08
CA ILE A 7 -19.38 -7.03 2.42
C ILE A 7 -19.13 -7.86 1.17
N LYS A 8 -19.88 -7.65 0.10
CA LYS A 8 -19.75 -8.41 -1.15
C LYS A 8 -18.38 -8.19 -1.80
N ASN A 9 -17.97 -6.93 -1.93
CA ASN A 9 -16.67 -6.57 -2.50
C ASN A 9 -15.49 -6.98 -1.58
N SER A 10 -15.67 -6.88 -0.26
CA SER A 10 -14.65 -7.31 0.71
C SER A 10 -14.52 -8.82 0.78
N LYS A 11 -15.60 -9.58 0.70
CA LYS A 11 -15.58 -11.06 0.72
C LYS A 11 -14.83 -11.65 -0.47
N ILE A 12 -14.86 -11.01 -1.63
CA ILE A 12 -14.11 -11.46 -2.80
C ILE A 12 -12.59 -11.33 -2.57
N VAL A 13 -12.18 -10.30 -1.82
CA VAL A 13 -10.75 -9.97 -1.62
C VAL A 13 -10.23 -10.44 -0.27
N ILE A 14 -11.09 -10.50 0.75
CA ILE A 14 -10.69 -10.70 2.14
C ILE A 14 -11.46 -11.90 2.71
N GLN A 15 -11.10 -13.10 2.28
CA GLN A 15 -11.63 -14.33 2.88
C GLN A 15 -11.15 -14.45 4.34
N ASN A 16 -12.08 -14.80 5.24
CA ASN A 16 -11.80 -15.04 6.66
C ASN A 16 -11.34 -13.81 7.48
N VAL A 17 -11.98 -12.66 7.25
CA VAL A 17 -11.81 -11.48 8.09
C VAL A 17 -12.94 -11.37 9.11
N SER A 18 -12.60 -11.04 10.36
CA SER A 18 -13.58 -10.89 11.42
C SER A 18 -14.51 -9.67 11.15
N ARG A 19 -15.70 -9.71 11.78
CA ARG A 19 -16.67 -8.61 11.68
C ARG A 19 -16.06 -7.30 12.19
N GLU A 20 -15.28 -7.36 13.25
CA GLU A 20 -14.60 -6.21 13.87
C GLU A 20 -13.61 -5.56 12.90
N THR A 21 -12.83 -6.39 12.20
CA THR A 21 -11.87 -5.89 11.20
C THR A 21 -12.58 -5.25 10.00
N LEU A 22 -13.70 -5.82 9.55
CA LEU A 22 -14.52 -5.21 8.49
C LEU A 22 -15.11 -3.87 8.93
N GLU A 23 -15.54 -3.76 10.19
CA GLU A 23 -16.05 -2.50 10.76
C GLU A 23 -14.93 -1.45 10.87
N GLU A 24 -13.72 -1.84 11.27
CA GLU A 24 -12.55 -0.93 11.26
C GLU A 24 -12.23 -0.41 9.86
N LEU A 25 -12.23 -1.28 8.83
CA LEU A 25 -12.02 -0.87 7.44
C LEU A 25 -13.09 0.10 6.95
N LYS A 26 -14.37 -0.17 7.29
CA LYS A 26 -15.49 0.73 6.97
C LYS A 26 -15.31 2.08 7.68
N ASN A 27 -15.01 2.07 8.96
CA ASN A 27 -14.82 3.30 9.74
C ASN A 27 -13.60 4.09 9.24
N TYR A 28 -12.56 3.41 8.73
CA TYR A 28 -11.44 4.04 8.07
C TYR A 28 -11.86 4.71 6.75
N SER A 29 -12.62 4.03 5.89
CA SER A 29 -13.12 4.62 4.64
C SER A 29 -13.99 5.85 4.89
N LEU A 30 -14.86 5.81 5.89
CA LEU A 30 -15.66 6.97 6.30
C LEU A 30 -14.80 8.13 6.84
N SER A 31 -13.71 7.81 7.55
CA SER A 31 -12.76 8.83 8.03
C SER A 31 -12.04 9.51 6.86
N ILE A 32 -11.67 8.76 5.80
CA ILE A 32 -11.11 9.34 4.57
C ILE A 32 -12.13 10.28 3.91
N ILE A 33 -13.37 9.83 3.67
CA ILE A 33 -14.41 10.64 3.02
C ILE A 33 -14.67 11.93 3.80
N LYS A 34 -14.77 11.83 5.13
CA LYS A 34 -14.95 13.01 5.98
C LYS A 34 -13.80 13.99 5.81
N LYS A 35 -12.56 13.52 5.90
CA LYS A 35 -11.36 14.37 5.85
C LYS A 35 -11.06 14.87 4.44
N ASN A 36 -11.51 14.16 3.41
CA ASN A 36 -11.30 14.54 2.00
C ASN A 36 -11.99 15.88 1.64
N LYS A 37 -12.99 16.30 2.42
CA LYS A 37 -13.63 17.62 2.31
C LYS A 37 -12.70 18.77 2.69
N GLU A 38 -11.66 18.50 3.48
CA GLU A 38 -10.72 19.50 4.00
C GLU A 38 -9.37 19.41 3.30
N ILE A 39 -8.91 18.20 3.02
CA ILE A 39 -7.61 17.93 2.38
C ILE A 39 -7.76 16.84 1.31
N ASN A 40 -7.08 16.97 0.19
CA ASN A 40 -7.15 16.00 -0.91
C ASN A 40 -6.42 14.71 -0.55
N LEU A 41 -7.13 13.76 0.06
CA LEU A 41 -6.64 12.42 0.39
C LEU A 41 -6.74 11.46 -0.78
N ILE A 42 -7.90 11.48 -1.46
CA ILE A 42 -8.21 10.70 -2.66
C ILE A 42 -8.90 11.60 -3.68
N SER A 43 -8.94 11.17 -4.95
CA SER A 43 -9.68 11.88 -5.99
C SER A 43 -11.18 11.87 -5.68
N SER A 44 -11.86 13.01 -5.85
CA SER A 44 -13.31 13.15 -5.67
C SER A 44 -14.11 12.17 -6.57
N SER A 45 -13.60 11.87 -7.76
CA SER A 45 -14.20 10.91 -8.67
C SER A 45 -14.21 9.46 -8.14
N THR A 46 -13.36 9.15 -7.15
CA THR A 46 -13.26 7.81 -6.56
C THR A 46 -13.90 7.69 -5.17
N GLU A 47 -14.43 8.78 -4.60
CA GLU A 47 -15.08 8.74 -3.28
C GLU A 47 -16.25 7.76 -3.23
N LYS A 48 -17.12 7.78 -4.23
CA LYS A 48 -18.29 6.85 -4.31
C LYS A 48 -17.87 5.38 -4.41
N SER A 49 -16.68 5.11 -4.89
CA SER A 49 -16.12 3.76 -5.07
C SER A 49 -14.98 3.46 -4.11
N ILE A 50 -14.86 4.19 -3.00
CA ILE A 50 -13.73 4.08 -2.06
C ILE A 50 -13.52 2.65 -1.56
N ASN A 51 -14.60 1.94 -1.27
CA ASN A 51 -14.54 0.58 -0.75
C ASN A 51 -13.93 -0.40 -1.76
N THR A 52 -14.27 -0.28 -3.04
CA THR A 52 -13.73 -1.13 -4.10
C THR A 52 -12.36 -0.65 -4.56
N ARG A 53 -12.29 0.62 -5.00
CA ARG A 53 -11.11 1.19 -5.65
C ARG A 53 -9.92 1.43 -4.71
N HIS A 54 -10.18 1.55 -3.41
CA HIS A 54 -9.14 1.87 -2.44
C HIS A 54 -8.99 0.79 -1.37
N ILE A 55 -10.06 0.45 -0.65
CA ILE A 55 -9.96 -0.52 0.46
C ILE A 55 -9.72 -1.93 -0.08
N ALA A 56 -10.64 -2.45 -0.91
CA ALA A 56 -10.52 -3.81 -1.45
C ALA A 56 -9.29 -3.96 -2.35
N ASP A 57 -8.97 -2.94 -3.16
CA ASP A 57 -7.77 -2.94 -4.00
C ASP A 57 -6.49 -3.04 -3.16
N SER A 58 -6.39 -2.27 -2.08
CA SER A 58 -5.27 -2.34 -1.13
C SER A 58 -5.18 -3.68 -0.41
N ALA A 59 -6.32 -4.26 -0.05
CA ALA A 59 -6.39 -5.51 0.71
C ALA A 59 -5.84 -6.72 -0.07
N GLN A 60 -5.87 -6.69 -1.41
CA GLN A 60 -5.34 -7.79 -2.25
C GLN A 60 -3.85 -8.08 -2.02
N THR A 61 -3.10 -7.13 -1.49
CA THR A 61 -1.67 -7.29 -1.23
C THR A 61 -1.38 -8.22 -0.07
N ILE A 62 -2.39 -8.54 0.76
CA ILE A 62 -2.24 -9.47 1.88
C ILE A 62 -1.77 -10.86 1.43
N ASP A 63 -2.13 -11.29 0.23
CA ASP A 63 -1.74 -12.58 -0.32
C ASP A 63 -0.23 -12.71 -0.52
N PHE A 64 0.45 -11.60 -0.79
CA PHE A 64 1.91 -11.57 -0.89
C PHE A 64 2.60 -11.56 0.48
N ILE A 65 1.90 -11.13 1.54
CA ILE A 65 2.44 -10.97 2.89
C ILE A 65 2.22 -12.23 3.72
N ASN A 66 1.05 -12.84 3.65
CA ASN A 66 0.70 -14.01 4.47
C ASN A 66 1.57 -15.24 4.21
N LYS A 67 2.08 -15.39 2.99
CA LYS A 67 2.88 -16.55 2.56
C LYS A 67 4.36 -16.47 2.99
N ASN A 68 4.78 -15.34 3.55
CA ASN A 68 6.18 -15.07 3.87
C ASN A 68 6.32 -14.61 5.32
N ASP A 69 7.47 -14.83 5.93
CA ASP A 69 7.82 -14.25 7.22
C ASP A 69 8.15 -12.76 7.05
N ILE A 70 7.10 -11.92 7.02
CA ILE A 70 7.17 -10.47 6.87
C ILE A 70 6.74 -9.84 8.19
N LYS A 71 7.62 -9.02 8.77
CA LYS A 71 7.37 -8.29 10.02
C LYS A 71 7.25 -6.78 9.80
N VAL A 72 7.96 -6.25 8.81
CA VAL A 72 8.01 -4.80 8.55
C VAL A 72 7.66 -4.52 7.09
N CYS A 73 6.69 -3.64 6.89
CA CYS A 73 6.28 -3.12 5.58
C CYS A 73 6.52 -1.61 5.54
N THR A 74 7.19 -1.11 4.51
CA THR A 74 7.35 0.34 4.27
C THR A 74 6.50 0.77 3.08
N ASP A 75 5.55 1.68 3.30
CA ASP A 75 4.68 2.26 2.28
C ASP A 75 5.21 3.63 1.85
N LEU A 76 5.57 3.75 0.56
CA LEU A 76 6.19 4.94 0.00
C LEU A 76 5.15 5.88 -0.62
N GLY A 77 5.04 7.09 -0.08
CA GLY A 77 4.09 8.09 -0.56
C GLY A 77 2.66 7.67 -0.28
N THR A 78 2.42 7.21 0.93
CA THR A 78 1.19 6.53 1.35
C THR A 78 -0.10 7.36 1.20
N GLY A 79 0.02 8.70 1.12
CA GLY A 79 -1.12 9.60 0.95
C GLY A 79 -2.16 9.47 2.07
N ALA A 80 -3.33 8.97 1.74
CA ALA A 80 -4.38 8.67 2.71
C ALA A 80 -4.06 7.48 3.64
N GLY A 81 -2.94 6.77 3.44
CA GLY A 81 -2.62 5.53 4.14
C GLY A 81 -2.94 4.27 3.31
N LEU A 82 -2.95 4.42 1.99
CA LEU A 82 -3.35 3.37 1.07
C LEU A 82 -2.16 2.88 0.23
N PRO A 83 -1.70 1.64 0.39
CA PRO A 83 -2.39 0.53 1.06
C PRO A 83 -1.99 0.31 2.54
N GLY A 84 -1.02 1.03 3.10
CA GLY A 84 -0.38 0.72 4.37
C GLY A 84 -1.32 0.60 5.58
N ILE A 85 -2.27 1.53 5.75
CA ILE A 85 -3.26 1.46 6.85
C ILE A 85 -4.20 0.28 6.69
N VAL A 86 -4.62 -0.03 5.45
CA VAL A 86 -5.46 -1.22 5.19
C VAL A 86 -4.73 -2.49 5.62
N LEU A 87 -3.45 -2.61 5.28
CA LEU A 87 -2.62 -3.73 5.71
C LEU A 87 -2.45 -3.78 7.23
N ALA A 88 -2.20 -2.64 7.89
CA ALA A 88 -2.08 -2.58 9.33
C ALA A 88 -3.36 -3.06 10.04
N ILE A 89 -4.54 -2.65 9.55
CA ILE A 89 -5.84 -3.11 10.08
C ILE A 89 -6.01 -4.63 9.89
N LEU A 90 -5.74 -5.14 8.69
CA LEU A 90 -5.92 -6.55 8.36
C LEU A 90 -4.94 -7.49 9.10
N MET A 91 -3.73 -7.00 9.35
CA MET A 91 -2.69 -7.80 10.01
C MET A 91 -2.77 -7.74 11.53
N LYS A 92 -3.37 -6.71 12.11
CA LYS A 92 -3.49 -6.51 13.56
C LYS A 92 -3.97 -7.76 14.32
N PRO A 93 -5.07 -8.44 13.91
CA PRO A 93 -5.53 -9.64 14.63
C PRO A 93 -4.72 -10.89 14.35
N LYS A 94 -3.95 -10.93 13.25
CA LYS A 94 -3.20 -12.12 12.81
C LYS A 94 -1.74 -12.09 13.23
N LYS A 95 -1.12 -10.92 13.15
CA LYS A 95 0.29 -10.65 13.47
C LYS A 95 0.41 -9.29 14.15
N PRO A 96 0.14 -9.17 15.46
CA PRO A 96 0.18 -7.89 16.18
C PRO A 96 1.55 -7.19 16.09
N GLU A 97 2.62 -7.97 15.91
CA GLU A 97 3.99 -7.47 15.74
C GLU A 97 4.25 -6.90 14.33
N PHE A 98 3.37 -7.13 13.36
CA PHE A 98 3.51 -6.60 12.01
C PHE A 98 3.47 -5.08 12.02
N LYS A 99 4.59 -4.45 11.65
CA LYS A 99 4.77 -3.00 11.66
C LYS A 99 4.66 -2.42 10.26
N VAL A 100 3.92 -1.33 10.11
CA VAL A 100 3.85 -0.57 8.86
C VAL A 100 4.47 0.80 9.04
N ILE A 101 5.52 1.09 8.26
CA ILE A 101 6.19 2.39 8.21
C ILE A 101 5.62 3.17 7.03
N LEU A 102 5.02 4.34 7.31
CA LEU A 102 4.32 5.16 6.33
C LEU A 102 5.13 6.42 6.02
N TYR A 103 5.61 6.58 4.80
CA TYR A 103 6.27 7.81 4.35
C TYR A 103 5.29 8.73 3.64
N GLU A 104 5.05 9.89 4.22
CA GLU A 104 4.21 10.95 3.66
C GLU A 104 4.79 12.33 4.03
N LYS A 105 5.16 13.13 3.04
CA LYS A 105 5.78 14.44 3.27
C LYS A 105 4.80 15.55 3.66
N SER A 106 3.53 15.41 3.28
CA SER A 106 2.49 16.40 3.58
C SER A 106 2.16 16.39 5.07
N HIS A 107 2.27 17.55 5.73
CA HIS A 107 1.94 17.74 7.13
C HIS A 107 0.49 17.33 7.44
N HIS A 108 -0.46 17.83 6.64
CA HIS A 108 -1.88 17.56 6.84
C HIS A 108 -2.21 16.07 6.70
N LYS A 109 -1.64 15.39 5.69
CA LYS A 109 -1.85 13.96 5.49
C LYS A 109 -1.17 13.13 6.59
N SER A 110 0.04 13.51 7.00
CA SER A 110 0.74 12.83 8.12
C SER A 110 -0.03 12.95 9.44
N ASN A 111 -0.65 14.09 9.72
CA ASN A 111 -1.48 14.26 10.91
C ASN A 111 -2.74 13.39 10.85
N PHE A 112 -3.42 13.35 9.70
CA PHE A 112 -4.52 12.40 9.48
C PHE A 112 -4.10 10.95 9.75
N LEU A 113 -2.94 10.53 9.25
CA LEU A 113 -2.43 9.18 9.47
C LEU A 113 -2.15 8.89 10.95
N LYS A 114 -1.61 9.87 11.71
CA LYS A 114 -1.41 9.74 13.16
C LYS A 114 -2.73 9.58 13.91
N GLU A 115 -3.75 10.36 13.53
CA GLU A 115 -5.11 10.25 14.11
C GLU A 115 -5.71 8.87 13.85
N ILE A 116 -5.61 8.36 12.61
CA ILE A 116 -6.10 7.03 12.22
C ILE A 116 -5.35 5.93 12.96
N SER A 117 -4.01 6.01 13.01
CA SER A 117 -3.18 5.04 13.74
C SER A 117 -3.58 4.94 15.21
N LYS A 118 -3.76 6.07 15.87
CA LYS A 118 -4.20 6.13 17.28
C LYS A 118 -5.61 5.58 17.44
N LYS A 119 -6.57 6.01 16.60
CA LYS A 119 -7.97 5.60 16.62
C LYS A 119 -8.14 4.09 16.58
N PHE A 120 -7.42 3.43 15.69
CA PHE A 120 -7.50 1.96 15.48
C PHE A 120 -6.42 1.18 16.22
N LYS A 121 -5.58 1.83 17.03
CA LYS A 121 -4.47 1.20 17.80
C LYS A 121 -3.58 0.35 16.89
N LEU A 122 -3.12 0.93 15.77
CA LEU A 122 -2.32 0.23 14.78
C LEU A 122 -0.83 0.27 15.13
N ASN A 123 -0.12 -0.81 14.81
CA ASN A 123 1.34 -0.84 14.88
C ASN A 123 1.94 -0.14 13.64
N THR A 124 1.92 1.18 13.64
CA THR A 124 2.42 2.00 12.53
C THR A 124 3.41 3.06 13.01
N GLU A 125 4.33 3.42 12.12
CA GLU A 125 5.24 4.54 12.27
C GLU A 125 5.01 5.53 11.12
N ILE A 126 4.63 6.77 11.43
CA ILE A 126 4.38 7.80 10.45
C ILE A 126 5.59 8.70 10.31
N ASN A 127 6.27 8.63 9.18
CA ASN A 127 7.45 9.42 8.85
C ASN A 127 7.09 10.58 7.94
N GLN A 128 6.96 11.78 8.54
CA GLN A 128 6.79 13.03 7.80
C GLN A 128 8.14 13.51 7.27
N LYS A 129 8.77 12.71 6.40
CA LYS A 129 10.10 12.98 5.83
C LYS A 129 10.08 12.78 4.33
N ASN A 130 11.00 13.47 3.66
CA ASN A 130 11.26 13.21 2.25
C ASN A 130 12.03 11.88 2.11
N ILE A 131 11.41 10.87 1.53
CA ILE A 131 12.03 9.55 1.36
C ILE A 131 13.33 9.61 0.55
N PHE A 132 13.48 10.55 -0.38
CA PHE A 132 14.68 10.70 -1.20
C PHE A 132 15.94 11.08 -0.40
N GLU A 133 15.76 11.66 0.80
CA GLU A 133 16.85 12.09 1.69
C GLU A 133 17.20 11.03 2.73
N GLN A 134 16.40 9.99 2.86
CA GLN A 134 16.64 8.93 3.84
C GLN A 134 17.65 7.92 3.30
N LYS A 135 18.45 7.35 4.20
CA LYS A 135 19.45 6.33 3.87
C LYS A 135 19.47 5.23 4.94
N ASN A 136 20.04 4.10 4.59
CA ASN A 136 20.24 2.98 5.51
C ASN A 136 18.96 2.44 6.14
N LEU A 137 17.83 2.60 5.46
CA LEU A 137 16.54 2.09 5.89
C LEU A 137 16.54 0.56 5.89
N GLN A 138 15.70 -0.04 6.73
CA GLN A 138 15.50 -1.48 6.81
C GLN A 138 14.00 -1.78 6.78
N THR A 139 13.62 -2.76 5.99
CA THR A 139 12.25 -3.26 5.89
C THR A 139 12.28 -4.66 5.31
N ASP A 140 11.22 -5.45 5.53
CA ASP A 140 11.09 -6.70 4.81
C ASP A 140 10.53 -6.48 3.40
N ILE A 141 9.54 -5.59 3.29
CA ILE A 141 8.92 -5.27 2.01
C ILE A 141 8.71 -3.77 1.83
N ILE A 142 8.79 -3.36 0.58
CA ILE A 142 8.42 -2.01 0.15
C ILE A 142 7.11 -2.12 -0.60
N ILE A 143 6.17 -1.21 -0.34
CA ILE A 143 4.92 -1.12 -1.08
C ILE A 143 4.73 0.30 -1.57
N SER A 144 4.15 0.45 -2.76
CA SER A 144 3.85 1.77 -3.28
C SER A 144 2.68 1.75 -4.25
N ARG A 145 1.79 2.74 -4.12
CA ARG A 145 0.64 2.95 -4.99
C ARG A 145 0.56 4.41 -5.42
N ALA A 146 0.54 4.67 -6.73
CA ALA A 146 0.36 6.01 -7.31
C ALA A 146 1.31 7.10 -6.75
N PHE A 147 2.54 6.72 -6.38
CA PHE A 147 3.52 7.64 -5.78
C PHE A 147 4.47 8.23 -6.82
N LYS A 148 5.25 7.38 -7.49
CA LYS A 148 6.27 7.75 -8.48
C LYS A 148 6.35 6.70 -9.59
N PRO A 149 6.92 7.05 -10.77
CA PRO A 149 7.21 6.06 -11.80
C PRO A 149 8.10 4.92 -11.28
N VAL A 150 7.89 3.72 -11.80
CA VAL A 150 8.60 2.49 -11.36
C VAL A 150 10.12 2.65 -11.33
N PRO A 151 10.80 3.24 -12.32
CA PRO A 151 12.26 3.42 -12.27
C PRO A 151 12.71 4.28 -11.07
N VAL A 152 11.89 5.26 -10.66
CA VAL A 152 12.18 6.12 -9.50
C VAL A 152 12.01 5.33 -8.20
N ILE A 153 10.99 4.47 -8.11
CA ILE A 153 10.80 3.59 -6.95
C ILE A 153 11.98 2.60 -6.84
N PHE A 154 12.46 2.07 -7.96
CA PHE A 154 13.63 1.19 -7.98
C PHE A 154 14.91 1.90 -7.51
N GLU A 155 15.13 3.15 -7.92
CA GLU A 155 16.25 3.96 -7.41
C GLU A 155 16.14 4.19 -5.90
N ILE A 156 14.94 4.55 -5.40
CA ILE A 156 14.71 4.70 -3.95
C ILE A 156 15.02 3.39 -3.23
N ALA A 157 14.46 2.27 -3.69
CA ALA A 157 14.68 0.97 -3.07
C ALA A 157 16.16 0.60 -3.02
N SER A 158 16.88 0.79 -4.14
CA SER A 158 18.30 0.45 -4.23
C SER A 158 19.24 1.36 -3.43
N ARG A 159 18.90 2.66 -3.31
CA ARG A 159 19.79 3.66 -2.68
C ARG A 159 19.51 3.88 -1.20
N ASN A 160 18.24 3.78 -0.81
CA ASN A 160 17.80 4.19 0.51
C ASN A 160 17.67 3.01 1.48
N PHE A 161 17.46 1.80 0.95
CA PHE A 161 17.27 0.60 1.77
C PHE A 161 18.49 -0.32 1.72
N LYS A 162 19.00 -0.72 2.89
CA LYS A 162 20.08 -1.71 3.01
C LYS A 162 19.63 -3.12 2.64
N LYS A 163 18.38 -3.45 2.99
CA LYS A 163 17.80 -4.78 2.79
C LYS A 163 16.29 -4.71 2.65
N PHE A 164 15.77 -5.44 1.71
CA PHE A 164 14.35 -5.78 1.56
C PHE A 164 14.24 -7.09 0.79
N LYS A 165 13.13 -7.80 0.92
CA LYS A 165 12.87 -9.06 0.22
C LYS A 165 12.26 -8.81 -1.16
N TYR A 166 11.25 -7.92 -1.23
CA TYR A 166 10.58 -7.57 -2.50
C TYR A 166 9.84 -6.23 -2.40
N ILE A 167 9.41 -5.75 -3.56
CA ILE A 167 8.59 -4.53 -3.70
C ILE A 167 7.23 -4.94 -4.25
N ILE A 168 6.14 -4.39 -3.70
CA ILE A 168 4.78 -4.54 -4.24
C ILE A 168 4.37 -3.22 -4.89
N LEU A 169 3.97 -3.28 -6.16
CA LEU A 169 3.56 -2.12 -6.94
C LEU A 169 2.14 -2.30 -7.48
N PHE A 170 1.38 -1.23 -7.48
CA PHE A 170 0.10 -1.13 -8.17
C PHE A 170 0.30 -0.42 -9.50
N LEU A 171 0.03 -1.11 -10.59
CA LEU A 171 0.22 -0.62 -11.95
C LEU A 171 -1.13 -0.57 -12.67
N GLY A 172 -1.36 0.48 -13.44
CA GLY A 172 -2.54 0.62 -14.30
C GLY A 172 -2.36 -0.09 -15.65
N LYS A 173 -3.17 0.33 -16.63
CA LYS A 173 -3.26 -0.26 -17.97
C LYS A 173 -1.91 -0.46 -18.68
N SER A 174 -1.00 0.50 -18.56
CA SER A 174 0.35 0.46 -19.16
C SER A 174 1.38 -0.26 -18.28
N GLY A 175 0.96 -1.07 -17.30
CA GLY A 175 1.87 -1.70 -16.34
C GLY A 175 2.94 -2.57 -16.98
N LYS A 176 2.58 -3.35 -18.02
CA LYS A 176 3.52 -4.25 -18.71
C LYS A 176 4.56 -3.47 -19.53
N GLU A 177 4.16 -2.40 -20.19
CA GLU A 177 5.05 -1.50 -20.92
C GLU A 177 6.03 -0.80 -19.98
N ILE A 178 5.54 -0.36 -18.81
CA ILE A 178 6.37 0.26 -17.77
C ILE A 178 7.42 -0.73 -17.25
N LEU A 179 7.06 -1.98 -16.99
CA LEU A 179 8.01 -3.01 -16.56
C LEU A 179 9.04 -3.34 -17.65
N LYS A 180 8.60 -3.44 -18.90
CA LYS A 180 9.47 -3.63 -20.06
C LYS A 180 10.48 -2.50 -20.20
N GLU A 181 10.04 -1.24 -20.04
CA GLU A 181 10.94 -0.09 -20.09
C GLU A 181 11.92 -0.08 -18.90
N ALA A 182 11.44 -0.38 -17.69
CA ALA A 182 12.29 -0.50 -16.52
C ALA A 182 13.35 -1.58 -16.67
N SER A 183 13.05 -2.69 -17.35
CA SER A 183 13.98 -3.80 -17.58
C SER A 183 15.19 -3.43 -18.44
N LYS A 184 15.16 -2.32 -19.17
CA LYS A 184 16.33 -1.82 -19.92
C LYS A 184 17.47 -1.43 -18.98
N LYS A 185 17.17 -0.85 -17.82
CA LYS A 185 18.15 -0.36 -16.84
C LYS A 185 18.28 -1.21 -15.60
N TRP A 186 17.31 -2.10 -15.34
CA TRP A 186 17.22 -2.91 -14.15
C TRP A 186 17.09 -4.39 -14.50
N LYS A 187 17.71 -5.25 -13.71
CA LYS A 187 17.44 -6.69 -13.66
C LYS A 187 16.57 -6.96 -12.47
N PHE A 188 15.48 -7.69 -12.66
CA PHE A 188 14.55 -8.09 -11.61
C PHE A 188 13.69 -9.25 -12.07
N ASP A 189 13.15 -9.99 -11.09
CA ASP A 189 12.09 -10.96 -11.33
C ASP A 189 10.76 -10.36 -10.89
N TYR A 190 9.65 -10.81 -11.47
CA TYR A 190 8.34 -10.34 -11.04
C TYR A 190 7.26 -11.42 -11.14
N GLU A 191 6.33 -11.35 -10.20
CA GLU A 191 5.06 -12.08 -10.20
C GLU A 191 3.94 -11.07 -10.37
N GLU A 192 2.99 -11.32 -11.27
CA GLU A 192 1.84 -10.44 -11.48
C GLU A 192 0.55 -11.09 -11.00
N LYS A 193 -0.34 -10.27 -10.45
CA LYS A 193 -1.71 -10.62 -10.12
C LYS A 193 -2.63 -9.56 -10.74
N LYS A 194 -3.64 -9.98 -11.49
CA LYS A 194 -4.69 -9.09 -11.97
C LYS A 194 -5.44 -8.52 -10.76
N SER A 195 -5.72 -7.23 -10.78
CA SER A 195 -6.57 -6.64 -9.75
C SER A 195 -7.99 -7.19 -9.85
N LEU A 196 -8.57 -7.56 -8.71
CA LEU A 196 -9.97 -7.97 -8.61
C LEU A 196 -10.93 -6.77 -8.69
N THR A 197 -10.41 -5.56 -8.61
CA THR A 197 -11.20 -4.31 -8.58
C THR A 197 -11.13 -3.52 -9.89
N SER A 198 -10.27 -3.95 -10.83
CA SER A 198 -10.08 -3.29 -12.12
C SER A 198 -9.38 -4.22 -13.11
N ASP A 199 -10.03 -4.53 -14.22
CA ASP A 199 -9.49 -5.39 -15.29
C ASP A 199 -8.24 -4.81 -15.97
N GLN A 200 -8.00 -3.51 -15.81
CA GLN A 200 -6.87 -2.80 -16.39
C GLN A 200 -5.71 -2.58 -15.41
N SER A 201 -5.82 -3.12 -14.20
CA SER A 201 -4.82 -2.91 -13.15
C SER A 201 -4.13 -4.21 -12.75
N LEU A 202 -2.84 -4.11 -12.45
CA LEU A 202 -2.00 -5.20 -12.00
C LEU A 202 -1.42 -4.88 -10.63
N ILE A 203 -1.31 -5.90 -9.79
CA ILE A 203 -0.46 -5.85 -8.60
C ILE A 203 0.76 -6.71 -8.90
N VAL A 204 1.94 -6.14 -8.75
CA VAL A 204 3.19 -6.78 -9.15
C VAL A 204 4.12 -6.86 -7.95
N LYS A 205 4.63 -8.06 -7.69
CA LYS A 205 5.70 -8.32 -6.72
C LYS A 205 7.03 -8.39 -7.46
N ILE A 206 7.94 -7.49 -7.14
CA ILE A 206 9.28 -7.40 -7.73
C ILE A 206 10.31 -7.97 -6.75
N SER A 207 11.15 -8.89 -7.19
CA SER A 207 12.24 -9.48 -6.41
C SER A 207 13.57 -9.43 -7.19
N ASN A 208 14.68 -9.72 -6.49
CA ASN A 208 16.02 -9.77 -7.08
C ASN A 208 16.42 -8.50 -7.84
N LEU A 209 15.98 -7.32 -7.34
CA LEU A 209 16.22 -6.04 -8.00
C LEU A 209 17.70 -5.65 -7.98
N GLN A 210 18.26 -5.45 -9.16
CA GLN A 210 19.64 -5.03 -9.36
C GLN A 210 19.74 -4.02 -10.50
N LYS A 211 20.55 -2.98 -10.31
CA LYS A 211 20.85 -2.03 -11.39
C LYS A 211 21.84 -2.67 -12.36
N LYS A 212 21.54 -2.63 -13.66
CA LYS A 212 22.47 -3.11 -14.69
C LYS A 212 23.72 -2.23 -14.69
N LYS A 213 24.89 -2.85 -14.75
CA LYS A 213 26.15 -2.12 -15.03
C LYS A 213 26.05 -1.56 -16.44
N LYS A 214 26.53 -0.34 -16.62
CA LYS A 214 26.69 0.24 -17.96
C LYS A 214 27.76 -0.51 -18.73
#